data_bae1edfe2d0158647f63c5c108d2d113
#
_entry.id   bae1edfe2d0158647f63c5c108d2d113
#
_cell.length_a   1.000
_cell.length_b   1.000
_cell.length_c   1.000
_cell.angle_alpha   90.00
_cell.angle_beta   90.00
_cell.angle_gamma   90.00
#
_symmetry.space_group_name_H-M   'P 1'
#
loop_
_entity.id
_entity.type
_entity.pdbx_description
1 polymer ?
#
loop_
_entity_poly.entity_id
_entity_poly.type
_entity_poly.pdbx_seq_one_letter_code
_entity_poly.pdbx_strand_id
1 'polypeptide(L)'
;MFLLNGNRLAEGTSFYDANGTQYPPQWLNTSTEEQKVAIGITWVADPAPFDSRFYWDTDLPKALEDKLEVKEDGSPLYKQVYDKATESMVDTTEQVVTKGLKSQFVAQVKDTAGKLLNATDWYVIRKAERSIDIPSEIALKRTQIITESNRLETDIQASTTVEALIEVLNAQNWGE
;
A
#
# COMPACT_ATOMS: atom_id res chain seq x y z
N MET A 1 -9.07 22.99 7.16
CA MET A 1 -9.39 22.81 8.61
C MET A 1 -9.01 24.03 9.43
N PHE A 2 -9.73 24.30 10.54
CA PHE A 2 -9.39 25.38 11.48
C PHE A 2 -8.52 24.84 12.61
N LEU A 3 -7.51 25.60 13.00
CA LEU A 3 -6.61 25.30 14.12
C LEU A 3 -6.68 26.42 15.16
N LEU A 4 -6.75 26.08 16.45
CA LEU A 4 -6.59 27.00 17.57
C LEU A 4 -5.35 26.57 18.37
N ASN A 5 -4.33 27.43 18.43
CA ASN A 5 -3.06 27.13 19.09
C ASN A 5 -2.44 25.80 18.61
N GLY A 6 -2.52 25.52 17.30
CA GLY A 6 -1.99 24.30 16.69
C GLY A 6 -2.89 23.04 16.83
N ASN A 7 -3.98 23.12 17.60
CA ASN A 7 -4.91 22.01 17.76
C ASN A 7 -6.10 22.14 16.79
N ARG A 8 -6.49 21.03 16.17
CA ARG A 8 -7.62 21.01 15.26
C ARG A 8 -8.92 21.29 15.99
N LEU A 9 -9.70 22.26 15.47
CA LEU A 9 -11.08 22.52 15.89
C LEU A 9 -12.02 21.67 15.03
N ALA A 10 -12.91 20.92 15.70
CA ALA A 10 -13.98 20.20 15.03
C ALA A 10 -15.14 21.17 14.73
N GLU A 11 -15.56 21.22 13.48
CA GLU A 11 -16.76 21.99 13.10
C GLU A 11 -18.01 21.43 13.81
N GLY A 12 -18.91 22.34 14.18
CA GLY A 12 -20.13 21.94 14.87
C GLY A 12 -19.94 21.56 16.35
N THR A 13 -18.77 21.81 16.94
CA THR A 13 -18.53 21.64 18.39
C THR A 13 -18.21 22.95 19.06
N SER A 14 -18.60 23.10 20.35
CA SER A 14 -18.17 24.24 21.17
C SER A 14 -16.70 24.11 21.54
N PHE A 15 -15.99 25.20 21.66
CA PHE A 15 -14.59 25.25 22.04
C PHE A 15 -14.28 26.42 22.97
N TYR A 16 -13.11 26.43 23.57
CA TYR A 16 -12.63 27.52 24.44
C TYR A 16 -11.37 28.14 23.83
N ASP A 17 -11.27 29.48 23.89
CA ASP A 17 -10.03 30.18 23.55
C ASP A 17 -8.99 30.09 24.67
N ALA A 18 -7.81 30.69 24.45
CA ALA A 18 -6.73 30.74 25.44
C ALA A 18 -7.10 31.49 26.74
N ASN A 19 -8.13 32.34 26.69
CA ASN A 19 -8.62 33.14 27.83
C ASN A 19 -9.76 32.44 28.58
N GLY A 20 -10.15 31.23 28.15
CA GLY A 20 -11.25 30.48 28.74
C GLY A 20 -12.66 30.92 28.31
N THR A 21 -12.75 31.74 27.25
CA THR A 21 -14.05 32.13 26.67
C THR A 21 -14.62 31.00 25.85
N GLN A 22 -15.85 30.61 26.14
CA GLN A 22 -16.55 29.56 25.41
C GLN A 22 -17.24 30.10 24.16
N TYR A 23 -17.04 29.42 23.03
CA TYR A 23 -17.67 29.72 21.75
C TYR A 23 -18.64 28.59 21.37
N PRO A 24 -19.86 28.94 20.85
CA PRO A 24 -20.86 27.96 20.51
C PRO A 24 -20.49 27.17 19.23
N PRO A 25 -21.12 26.01 19.00
CA PRO A 25 -20.80 25.11 17.85
C PRO A 25 -20.82 25.77 16.48
N GLN A 26 -21.76 26.71 16.27
CA GLN A 26 -21.91 27.39 14.98
C GLN A 26 -20.96 28.57 14.77
N TRP A 27 -20.17 28.97 15.78
CA TRP A 27 -19.37 30.20 15.74
C TRP A 27 -18.34 30.19 14.61
N LEU A 28 -17.69 29.03 14.36
CA LEU A 28 -16.71 28.89 13.27
C LEU A 28 -17.30 29.20 11.88
N ASN A 29 -18.61 28.92 11.68
CA ASN A 29 -19.28 29.11 10.40
C ASN A 29 -19.93 30.50 10.28
N THR A 30 -20.15 31.19 11.38
CA THR A 30 -20.86 32.48 11.41
C THR A 30 -19.93 33.67 11.64
N SER A 31 -18.73 33.45 12.14
CA SER A 31 -17.74 34.50 12.42
C SER A 31 -16.95 34.89 11.17
N THR A 32 -16.47 36.13 11.14
CA THR A 32 -15.56 36.62 10.08
C THR A 32 -14.14 36.09 10.26
N GLU A 33 -13.32 36.20 9.22
CA GLU A 33 -11.91 35.79 9.30
C GLU A 33 -11.13 36.65 10.32
N GLU A 34 -11.44 37.96 10.39
CA GLU A 34 -10.81 38.85 11.37
C GLU A 34 -11.13 38.42 12.81
N GLN A 35 -12.39 38.00 13.06
CA GLN A 35 -12.81 37.51 14.38
C GLN A 35 -12.10 36.20 14.74
N LYS A 36 -11.91 35.29 13.78
CA LYS A 36 -11.18 34.04 13.98
C LYS A 36 -9.73 34.31 14.30
N VAL A 37 -9.07 35.15 13.51
CA VAL A 37 -7.66 35.53 13.72
C VAL A 37 -7.46 36.20 15.07
N ALA A 38 -8.41 37.06 15.50
CA ALA A 38 -8.32 37.81 16.79
C ALA A 38 -8.25 36.87 18.01
N ILE A 39 -8.77 35.64 17.94
CA ILE A 39 -8.69 34.66 19.02
C ILE A 39 -7.66 33.56 18.76
N GLY A 40 -6.80 33.74 17.72
CA GLY A 40 -5.70 32.80 17.40
C GLY A 40 -6.12 31.60 16.57
N ILE A 41 -7.28 31.66 15.91
CA ILE A 41 -7.67 30.64 14.95
C ILE A 41 -6.99 30.92 13.61
N THR A 42 -6.34 29.88 13.07
CA THR A 42 -5.76 29.88 11.71
C THR A 42 -6.48 28.85 10.85
N TRP A 43 -6.64 29.13 9.56
CA TRP A 43 -7.11 28.14 8.59
C TRP A 43 -5.92 27.53 7.85
N VAL A 44 -5.90 26.22 7.81
CA VAL A 44 -4.91 25.45 7.04
C VAL A 44 -5.69 24.57 6.07
N ALA A 45 -5.25 24.53 4.82
CA ALA A 45 -5.82 23.60 3.83
C ALA A 45 -5.74 22.17 4.35
N ASP A 46 -6.77 21.40 4.10
CA ASP A 46 -6.68 19.96 4.38
C ASP A 46 -5.57 19.35 3.50
N PRO A 47 -4.79 18.39 4.02
CA PRO A 47 -3.81 17.68 3.20
C PRO A 47 -4.46 17.13 1.93
N ALA A 48 -3.75 17.20 0.81
CA ALA A 48 -4.22 16.60 -0.41
C ALA A 48 -4.45 15.08 -0.20
N PRO A 49 -5.51 14.50 -0.79
CA PRO A 49 -5.74 13.07 -0.69
C PRO A 49 -4.56 12.32 -1.34
N PHE A 50 -4.09 11.28 -0.69
CA PHE A 50 -3.04 10.41 -1.19
C PHE A 50 -3.50 8.95 -1.20
N ASP A 51 -2.91 8.13 -2.08
CA ASP A 51 -3.20 6.70 -2.12
C ASP A 51 -2.34 5.96 -1.08
N SER A 52 -2.98 5.52 -0.01
CA SER A 52 -2.33 4.82 1.11
C SER A 52 -1.67 3.48 0.72
N ARG A 53 -1.91 2.95 -0.48
CA ARG A 53 -1.17 1.78 -0.99
C ARG A 53 0.28 2.14 -1.26
N PHE A 54 0.56 3.38 -1.72
CA PHE A 54 1.87 3.83 -2.19
C PHE A 54 2.56 4.82 -1.26
N TYR A 55 1.79 5.55 -0.45
CA TYR A 55 2.28 6.64 0.38
C TYR A 55 1.90 6.44 1.85
N TRP A 56 2.74 6.93 2.76
CA TRP A 56 2.43 7.04 4.18
C TRP A 56 1.68 8.33 4.50
N ASP A 57 1.97 9.40 3.75
CA ASP A 57 1.37 10.73 3.82
C ASP A 57 1.48 11.39 2.43
N THR A 58 0.91 12.57 2.23
CA THR A 58 0.82 13.28 0.94
C THR A 58 2.16 13.31 0.18
N ASP A 59 3.26 13.57 0.87
CA ASP A 59 4.60 13.70 0.27
C ASP A 59 5.59 12.63 0.76
N LEU A 60 5.11 11.56 1.39
CA LEU A 60 5.96 10.51 1.96
C LEU A 60 5.72 9.16 1.27
N PRO A 61 6.43 8.85 0.18
CA PRO A 61 6.29 7.60 -0.53
C PRO A 61 6.82 6.42 0.32
N LYS A 62 6.22 5.25 0.14
CA LYS A 62 6.72 3.99 0.69
C LYS A 62 7.97 3.55 -0.07
N ALA A 63 8.84 2.79 0.58
CA ALA A 63 10.05 2.25 -0.04
C ALA A 63 9.71 1.30 -1.20
N LEU A 64 10.38 1.49 -2.34
CA LEU A 64 10.25 0.60 -3.50
C LEU A 64 10.92 -0.75 -3.26
N GLU A 65 12.13 -0.72 -2.71
CA GLU A 65 12.96 -1.92 -2.51
C GLU A 65 12.73 -2.57 -1.15
N ASP A 66 13.00 -3.85 -1.08
CA ASP A 66 13.02 -4.60 0.18
C ASP A 66 14.15 -4.09 1.07
N LYS A 67 13.89 -4.01 2.37
CA LYS A 67 14.87 -3.62 3.38
C LYS A 67 15.17 -4.79 4.30
N LEU A 68 16.44 -5.14 4.41
CA LEU A 68 16.92 -6.06 5.44
C LEU A 68 16.92 -5.37 6.80
N GLU A 69 16.27 -5.97 7.78
CA GLU A 69 16.16 -5.37 9.11
C GLU A 69 17.38 -5.66 9.95
N VAL A 70 17.76 -4.67 10.75
CA VAL A 70 18.88 -4.74 11.67
C VAL A 70 18.43 -4.39 13.09
N LYS A 71 19.17 -4.90 14.08
CA LYS A 71 18.97 -4.54 15.50
C LYS A 71 19.51 -3.12 15.76
N GLU A 72 19.25 -2.57 16.93
CA GLU A 72 19.74 -1.22 17.33
C GLU A 72 21.28 -1.08 17.27
N ASP A 73 22.00 -2.18 17.48
CA ASP A 73 23.47 -2.24 17.41
C ASP A 73 24.02 -2.38 15.97
N GLY A 74 23.12 -2.38 14.96
CA GLY A 74 23.47 -2.55 13.54
C GLY A 74 23.68 -4.00 13.10
N SER A 75 23.57 -4.98 13.99
CA SER A 75 23.69 -6.40 13.62
C SER A 75 22.41 -6.89 12.90
N PRO A 76 22.50 -7.91 12.02
CA PRO A 76 21.34 -8.45 11.32
C PRO A 76 20.28 -8.95 12.28
N LEU A 77 19.00 -8.61 11.99
CA LEU A 77 17.85 -9.15 12.70
C LEU A 77 17.39 -10.42 11.99
N TYR A 78 17.47 -11.57 12.66
CA TYR A 78 17.04 -12.86 12.10
C TYR A 78 15.64 -13.23 12.54
N LYS A 79 14.95 -14.02 11.71
CA LYS A 79 13.67 -14.64 12.09
C LYS A 79 13.93 -15.62 13.23
N GLN A 80 12.96 -15.69 14.13
CA GLN A 80 13.03 -16.59 15.29
C GLN A 80 12.04 -17.73 15.15
N VAL A 81 12.46 -18.92 15.56
CA VAL A 81 11.59 -20.11 15.68
C VAL A 81 11.71 -20.67 17.08
N TYR A 82 10.62 -21.28 17.55
CA TYR A 82 10.61 -21.96 18.85
C TYR A 82 11.29 -23.32 18.73
N ASP A 83 12.38 -23.51 19.45
CA ASP A 83 13.07 -24.79 19.57
C ASP A 83 12.55 -25.56 20.79
N LYS A 84 11.93 -26.71 20.53
CA LYS A 84 11.37 -27.57 21.57
C LYS A 84 12.43 -28.25 22.46
N ALA A 85 13.65 -28.40 21.96
CA ALA A 85 14.72 -29.05 22.71
C ALA A 85 15.32 -28.13 23.78
N THR A 86 15.41 -26.82 23.47
CA THR A 86 15.91 -25.80 24.39
C THR A 86 14.81 -25.01 25.07
N GLU A 87 13.54 -25.26 24.73
CA GLU A 87 12.35 -24.55 25.21
C GLU A 87 12.45 -23.02 25.06
N SER A 88 13.11 -22.54 24.00
CA SER A 88 13.38 -21.12 23.79
C SER A 88 13.24 -20.71 22.31
N MET A 89 13.12 -19.39 22.09
CA MET A 89 13.20 -18.82 20.73
C MET A 89 14.66 -18.75 20.30
N VAL A 90 14.97 -19.33 19.13
CA VAL A 90 16.33 -19.32 18.55
C VAL A 90 16.31 -18.60 17.20
N ASP A 91 17.36 -17.84 16.93
CA ASP A 91 17.53 -17.16 15.65
C ASP A 91 17.75 -18.20 14.54
N THR A 92 17.05 -18.02 13.42
CA THR A 92 17.30 -18.79 12.19
C THR A 92 18.46 -18.18 11.41
N THR A 93 18.78 -18.76 10.25
CA THR A 93 19.73 -18.17 9.29
C THR A 93 19.07 -17.15 8.35
N GLU A 94 17.75 -16.99 8.43
CA GLU A 94 16.98 -16.11 7.55
C GLU A 94 16.78 -14.74 8.21
N GLN A 95 17.35 -13.69 7.58
CA GLN A 95 17.19 -12.31 8.05
C GLN A 95 15.74 -11.82 7.85
N VAL A 96 15.27 -11.01 8.77
CA VAL A 96 13.96 -10.33 8.64
C VAL A 96 14.04 -9.31 7.51
N VAL A 97 13.04 -9.36 6.63
CA VAL A 97 12.95 -8.45 5.48
C VAL A 97 11.62 -7.71 5.55
N THR A 98 11.66 -6.38 5.57
CA THR A 98 10.49 -5.54 5.31
C THR A 98 10.33 -5.39 3.81
N LYS A 99 9.20 -5.91 3.30
CA LYS A 99 8.92 -5.91 1.86
C LYS A 99 8.62 -4.51 1.35
N GLY A 100 9.37 -4.10 0.32
CA GLY A 100 9.10 -2.89 -0.44
C GLY A 100 7.92 -3.05 -1.40
N LEU A 101 7.50 -1.94 -2.02
CA LEU A 101 6.37 -1.92 -2.94
C LEU A 101 6.56 -2.87 -4.12
N LYS A 102 7.75 -2.96 -4.70
CA LYS A 102 8.04 -3.87 -5.83
C LYS A 102 7.72 -5.32 -5.49
N SER A 103 8.26 -5.80 -4.37
CA SER A 103 8.00 -7.19 -3.92
C SER A 103 6.54 -7.45 -3.61
N GLN A 104 5.84 -6.47 -3.01
CA GLN A 104 4.42 -6.58 -2.70
C GLN A 104 3.58 -6.67 -3.97
N PHE A 105 3.81 -5.78 -4.95
CA PHE A 105 3.04 -5.76 -6.19
C PHE A 105 3.38 -6.90 -7.14
N VAL A 106 4.63 -7.36 -7.20
CA VAL A 106 4.98 -8.60 -7.92
C VAL A 106 4.23 -9.80 -7.33
N ALA A 107 4.16 -9.91 -6.01
CA ALA A 107 3.38 -10.97 -5.36
C ALA A 107 1.88 -10.88 -5.71
N GLN A 108 1.32 -9.67 -5.73
CA GLN A 108 -0.08 -9.44 -6.12
C GLN A 108 -0.34 -9.78 -7.60
N VAL A 109 0.56 -9.42 -8.51
CA VAL A 109 0.48 -9.77 -9.94
C VAL A 109 0.47 -11.28 -10.13
N LYS A 110 1.37 -12.00 -9.45
CA LYS A 110 1.42 -13.48 -9.48
C LYS A 110 0.17 -14.12 -8.92
N ASP A 111 -0.37 -13.62 -7.82
CA ASP A 111 -1.61 -14.10 -7.22
C ASP A 111 -2.79 -13.89 -8.19
N THR A 112 -2.87 -12.72 -8.82
CA THR A 112 -3.90 -12.40 -9.83
C THR A 112 -3.80 -13.33 -11.03
N ALA A 113 -2.60 -13.49 -11.61
CA ALA A 113 -2.38 -14.42 -12.73
C ALA A 113 -2.75 -15.84 -12.35
N GLY A 114 -2.35 -16.30 -11.16
CA GLY A 114 -2.70 -17.63 -10.65
C GLY A 114 -4.20 -17.83 -10.53
N LYS A 115 -4.94 -16.86 -9.98
CA LYS A 115 -6.40 -16.91 -9.90
C LYS A 115 -7.07 -16.97 -11.26
N LEU A 116 -6.60 -16.19 -12.23
CA LEU A 116 -7.13 -16.19 -13.60
C LEU A 116 -6.84 -17.50 -14.33
N LEU A 117 -5.68 -18.13 -14.13
CA LEU A 117 -5.29 -19.38 -14.74
C LEU A 117 -6.00 -20.59 -14.12
N ASN A 118 -6.27 -20.57 -12.84
CA ASN A 118 -6.84 -21.70 -12.07
C ASN A 118 -8.14 -22.23 -12.69
N ALA A 119 -9.01 -21.34 -13.16
CA ALA A 119 -10.28 -21.72 -13.81
C ALA A 119 -10.11 -22.64 -15.05
N THR A 120 -8.92 -22.63 -15.65
CA THR A 120 -8.61 -23.36 -16.88
C THR A 120 -7.51 -24.41 -16.70
N ASP A 121 -6.97 -24.63 -15.50
CA ASP A 121 -5.89 -25.58 -15.22
C ASP A 121 -6.28 -27.02 -15.51
N TRP A 122 -7.55 -27.38 -15.34
CA TRP A 122 -8.05 -28.70 -15.67
C TRP A 122 -7.86 -29.07 -17.16
N TYR A 123 -7.84 -28.09 -18.09
CA TYR A 123 -7.52 -28.34 -19.49
C TYR A 123 -6.09 -28.82 -19.69
N VAL A 124 -5.15 -28.21 -18.91
CA VAL A 124 -3.72 -28.59 -18.96
C VAL A 124 -3.54 -30.00 -18.41
N ILE A 125 -4.17 -30.30 -17.28
CA ILE A 125 -4.14 -31.63 -16.68
C ILE A 125 -4.73 -32.66 -17.64
N ARG A 126 -5.88 -32.39 -18.24
CA ARG A 126 -6.53 -33.28 -19.23
C ARG A 126 -5.63 -33.52 -20.46
N LYS A 127 -4.93 -32.48 -20.94
CA LYS A 127 -3.97 -32.64 -22.03
C LYS A 127 -2.80 -33.53 -21.64
N ALA A 128 -2.27 -33.37 -20.44
CA ALA A 128 -1.15 -34.18 -19.93
C ALA A 128 -1.54 -35.65 -19.73
N GLU A 129 -2.72 -35.90 -19.16
CA GLU A 129 -3.16 -37.28 -18.84
C GLU A 129 -3.78 -38.04 -20.01
N ARG A 130 -4.48 -37.34 -20.90
CA ARG A 130 -5.33 -37.96 -21.94
C ARG A 130 -4.96 -37.56 -23.36
N SER A 131 -3.94 -36.71 -23.54
CA SER A 131 -3.54 -36.15 -24.84
C SER A 131 -4.67 -35.43 -25.59
N ILE A 132 -5.67 -34.88 -24.85
CA ILE A 132 -6.77 -34.11 -25.43
C ILE A 132 -6.31 -32.65 -25.48
N ASP A 133 -6.31 -32.08 -26.68
CA ASP A 133 -5.84 -30.70 -26.86
C ASP A 133 -6.68 -29.67 -26.12
N ILE A 134 -6.00 -28.58 -25.67
CA ILE A 134 -6.64 -27.42 -25.09
C ILE A 134 -7.34 -26.66 -26.23
N PRO A 135 -8.61 -26.22 -26.08
CA PRO A 135 -9.26 -25.37 -27.05
C PRO A 135 -8.42 -24.13 -27.35
N SER A 136 -8.32 -23.73 -28.61
CA SER A 136 -7.42 -22.64 -29.06
C SER A 136 -7.69 -21.33 -28.35
N GLU A 137 -8.94 -20.98 -28.11
CA GLU A 137 -9.34 -19.76 -27.37
C GLU A 137 -8.87 -19.79 -25.91
N ILE A 138 -8.94 -20.96 -25.25
CA ILE A 138 -8.42 -21.11 -23.87
C ILE A 138 -6.88 -21.00 -23.87
N ALA A 139 -6.21 -21.64 -24.84
CA ALA A 139 -4.77 -21.56 -24.98
C ALA A 139 -4.29 -20.11 -25.21
N LEU A 140 -5.00 -19.35 -26.07
CA LEU A 140 -4.73 -17.93 -26.32
C LEU A 140 -4.92 -17.09 -25.06
N LYS A 141 -6.05 -17.26 -24.35
CA LYS A 141 -6.32 -16.53 -23.11
C LYS A 141 -5.25 -16.81 -22.05
N ARG A 142 -4.86 -18.06 -21.86
CA ARG A 142 -3.78 -18.45 -20.94
C ARG A 142 -2.45 -17.79 -21.32
N THR A 143 -2.11 -17.78 -22.60
CA THR A 143 -0.89 -17.11 -23.10
C THR A 143 -0.92 -15.62 -22.81
N GLN A 144 -2.04 -14.93 -23.02
CA GLN A 144 -2.20 -13.50 -22.72
C GLN A 144 -1.97 -13.23 -21.23
N ILE A 145 -2.59 -14.00 -20.32
CA ILE A 145 -2.42 -13.85 -18.87
C ILE A 145 -0.95 -14.03 -18.47
N ILE A 146 -0.27 -15.06 -18.99
CA ILE A 146 1.14 -15.34 -18.68
C ILE A 146 2.04 -14.22 -19.22
N THR A 147 1.79 -13.77 -20.44
CA THR A 147 2.56 -12.68 -21.06
C THR A 147 2.41 -11.38 -20.27
N GLU A 148 1.18 -11.04 -19.88
CA GLU A 148 0.92 -9.84 -19.10
C GLU A 148 1.55 -9.91 -17.70
N SER A 149 1.46 -11.07 -17.02
CA SER A 149 2.14 -11.26 -15.74
C SER A 149 3.64 -11.03 -15.85
N ASN A 150 4.28 -11.62 -16.85
CA ASN A 150 5.73 -11.46 -17.06
C ASN A 150 6.11 -10.02 -17.41
N ARG A 151 5.30 -9.32 -18.22
CA ARG A 151 5.49 -7.91 -18.53
C ARG A 151 5.41 -7.07 -17.28
N LEU A 152 4.34 -7.23 -16.49
CA LEU A 152 4.12 -6.48 -15.26
C LEU A 152 5.26 -6.72 -14.24
N GLU A 153 5.70 -7.97 -14.06
CA GLU A 153 6.83 -8.28 -13.19
C GLU A 153 8.09 -7.54 -13.62
N THR A 154 8.39 -7.52 -14.91
CA THR A 154 9.56 -6.83 -15.48
C THR A 154 9.45 -5.31 -15.27
N ASP A 155 8.30 -4.72 -15.61
CA ASP A 155 8.09 -3.28 -15.54
C ASP A 155 8.07 -2.78 -14.08
N ILE A 156 7.48 -3.55 -13.15
CA ILE A 156 7.52 -3.26 -11.70
C ILE A 156 8.97 -3.25 -11.21
N GLN A 157 9.78 -4.25 -11.59
CA GLN A 157 11.19 -4.31 -11.16
C GLN A 157 12.02 -3.17 -11.76
N ALA A 158 11.71 -2.73 -12.99
CA ALA A 158 12.38 -1.62 -13.65
C ALA A 158 11.97 -0.24 -13.11
N SER A 159 10.85 -0.12 -12.40
CA SER A 159 10.37 1.16 -11.85
C SER A 159 11.38 1.75 -10.87
N THR A 160 11.72 3.03 -11.03
CA THR A 160 12.68 3.76 -10.17
C THR A 160 12.01 4.75 -9.24
N THR A 161 10.72 5.06 -9.46
CA THR A 161 9.91 5.95 -8.62
C THR A 161 8.55 5.31 -8.33
N VAL A 162 7.87 5.81 -7.29
CA VAL A 162 6.52 5.34 -6.95
C VAL A 162 5.52 5.71 -8.03
N GLU A 163 5.67 6.87 -8.66
CA GLU A 163 4.82 7.33 -9.77
C GLU A 163 4.94 6.40 -10.98
N ALA A 164 6.17 6.01 -11.37
CA ALA A 164 6.39 5.05 -12.45
C ALA A 164 5.76 3.68 -12.13
N LEU A 165 5.85 3.23 -10.88
CA LEU A 165 5.19 2.01 -10.43
C LEU A 165 3.66 2.11 -10.56
N ILE A 166 3.06 3.25 -10.18
CA ILE A 166 1.62 3.51 -10.31
C ILE A 166 1.21 3.46 -11.79
N GLU A 167 1.97 4.05 -12.69
CA GLU A 167 1.70 4.00 -14.15
C GLU A 167 1.69 2.56 -14.67
N VAL A 168 2.68 1.75 -14.30
CA VAL A 168 2.73 0.32 -14.66
C VAL A 168 1.49 -0.43 -14.17
N LEU A 169 1.10 -0.20 -12.91
CA LEU A 169 -0.05 -0.88 -12.32
C LEU A 169 -1.39 -0.42 -12.92
N ASN A 170 -1.50 0.84 -13.34
CA ASN A 170 -2.70 1.35 -14.01
C ASN A 170 -2.81 0.86 -15.47
N ALA A 171 -1.70 0.46 -16.08
CA ALA A 171 -1.65 -0.05 -17.45
C ALA A 171 -1.84 -1.58 -17.56
N GLN A 172 -2.38 -2.24 -16.52
CA GLN A 172 -2.66 -3.68 -16.53
C GLN A 172 -3.70 -4.04 -17.58
N ASN A 173 -3.44 -5.12 -18.34
CA ASN A 173 -4.37 -5.65 -19.34
C ASN A 173 -4.38 -7.17 -19.32
N TRP A 174 -5.31 -7.75 -18.61
CA TRP A 174 -5.46 -9.21 -18.45
C TRP A 174 -6.25 -9.89 -19.57
N GLY A 175 -6.62 -9.16 -20.65
CA GLY A 175 -7.30 -9.70 -21.81
C GLY A 175 -8.79 -9.95 -21.57
N GLU A 176 -9.50 -8.99 -20.97
CA GLU A 176 -10.97 -8.96 -20.87
C GLU A 176 -11.63 -8.68 -22.24
#